data_06f620da0c3fc9f1f1649330291c7a87
#
_entry.id   06f620da0c3fc9f1f1649330291c7a87
#
_cell.length_a   1.000
_cell.length_b   1.000
_cell.length_c   1.000
_cell.angle_alpha   90.00
_cell.angle_beta   90.00
_cell.angle_gamma   90.00
#
_symmetry.space_group_name_H-M   'P 1'
#
loop_
_entity.id
_entity.type
_entity.pdbx_description
1 polymer ?
#
loop_
_entity_poly.entity_id
_entity_poly.type
_entity_poly.pdbx_seq_one_letter_code
_entity_poly.pdbx_strand_id
1 'polypeptide(L)'
;MKKICLFIFSLFIFIPFVSALEGDVNVTNENPNCTTKDCYKTNKEQEDDLITDLKSAILIEEDSGKILYEKNAHDRYAPASMTKIMSMILIMEEIEKGKLKWSDTLVASENAASMGGSQIFLKANEKMSVKDLFKAVAIGSANDATVVFAEKIGGTEKRFVDKMNEKVKSLGLKDTNFKNATGLDEANHYSSAYDMAFIARELIKHEKIFDFTTIYEDYLRQNTDNKFWLVNTNKLIKTYEGADGLKTGYTKEAGYCLTATAKRNRMRLIGSIMGA
;
A
#
# COMPACT_ATOMS: atom_id res chain seq x y z
N MET A 1 -4.45 9.65 15.14
CA MET A 1 -4.29 9.73 13.68
C MET A 1 -3.17 10.71 13.24
N LYS A 2 -3.07 11.95 13.76
CA LYS A 2 -2.03 12.91 13.32
C LYS A 2 -0.57 12.48 13.58
N LYS A 3 -0.30 11.74 14.66
CA LYS A 3 1.07 11.34 15.06
C LYS A 3 1.65 10.22 14.22
N ILE A 4 0.84 9.22 13.84
CA ILE A 4 1.29 8.03 13.11
C ILE A 4 1.67 8.37 11.67
N CYS A 5 0.88 9.20 10.99
CA CYS A 5 1.21 9.65 9.64
C CYS A 5 2.49 10.50 9.59
N LEU A 6 2.78 11.28 10.65
CA LEU A 6 3.98 12.13 10.69
C LEU A 6 5.27 11.31 10.79
N PHE A 7 5.24 10.17 11.51
CA PHE A 7 6.45 9.38 11.80
C PHE A 7 7.02 8.66 10.57
N ILE A 8 6.19 8.07 9.73
CA ILE A 8 6.71 7.41 8.51
C ILE A 8 7.40 8.40 7.58
N PHE A 9 6.97 9.65 7.58
CA PHE A 9 7.53 10.67 6.69
C PHE A 9 8.71 11.44 7.30
N SER A 10 8.93 11.38 8.62
CA SER A 10 10.22 11.83 9.15
C SER A 10 11.38 10.96 8.62
N LEU A 11 11.13 9.67 8.30
CA LEU A 11 12.12 8.82 7.62
C LEU A 11 12.49 9.34 6.22
N PHE A 12 11.56 10.02 5.52
CA PHE A 12 11.86 10.61 4.20
C PHE A 12 12.64 11.93 4.30
N ILE A 13 12.62 12.61 5.47
CA ILE A 13 13.25 13.92 5.65
C ILE A 13 14.73 13.80 6.00
N PHE A 14 15.17 12.68 6.61
CA PHE A 14 16.53 12.50 7.15
C PHE A 14 17.51 11.74 6.24
N ILE A 15 17.30 11.72 4.93
CA ILE A 15 18.39 11.34 4.03
C ILE A 15 19.19 12.63 3.78
N PRO A 16 20.35 12.82 4.44
CA PRO A 16 21.19 13.97 4.13
C PRO A 16 21.65 13.85 2.68
N PHE A 17 21.64 14.96 1.99
CA PHE A 17 22.30 15.17 0.71
C PHE A 17 23.76 14.78 0.89
N VAL A 18 24.15 13.60 0.45
CA VAL A 18 25.57 13.30 0.27
C VAL A 18 26.00 14.02 -1.00
N SER A 19 26.36 15.29 -0.86
CA SER A 19 27.19 15.97 -1.83
C SER A 19 28.55 15.25 -1.80
N ALA A 20 28.95 14.69 -2.92
CA ALA A 20 30.30 14.23 -3.12
C ALA A 20 31.24 15.42 -2.90
N LEU A 21 31.84 15.47 -1.71
CA LEU A 21 33.06 16.23 -1.45
C LEU A 21 34.19 15.19 -1.44
N GLU A 22 34.93 15.13 -2.54
CA GLU A 22 36.29 14.62 -2.51
C GLU A 22 37.05 15.49 -1.51
N GLY A 23 37.32 14.93 -0.36
CA GLY A 23 38.12 15.53 0.67
C GLY A 23 38.96 14.42 1.29
N ASP A 24 40.27 14.52 1.07
CA ASP A 24 41.31 13.65 1.65
C ASP A 24 41.10 13.51 3.15
N VAL A 25 40.77 12.29 3.60
CA VAL A 25 40.73 11.96 5.03
C VAL A 25 42.16 11.64 5.46
N ASN A 26 42.83 12.64 6.05
CA ASN A 26 44.03 12.42 6.83
C ASN A 26 43.65 11.62 8.10
N VAL A 27 43.91 10.32 8.08
CA VAL A 27 43.82 9.47 9.26
C VAL A 27 45.13 9.59 10.03
N THR A 28 45.15 10.46 11.05
CA THR A 28 46.18 10.42 12.08
C THR A 28 45.50 10.19 13.44
N ASN A 29 45.41 8.92 13.82
CA ASN A 29 45.41 8.52 15.23
C ASN A 29 45.91 7.09 15.30
N GLU A 30 47.24 6.98 15.38
CA GLU A 30 47.89 5.72 15.75
C GLU A 30 47.70 5.47 17.24
N ASN A 31 46.89 4.48 17.57
CA ASN A 31 46.89 3.89 18.90
C ASN A 31 47.80 2.66 18.86
N PRO A 32 49.01 2.70 19.48
CA PRO A 32 50.07 1.71 19.27
C PRO A 32 49.82 0.34 19.94
N ASN A 33 48.63 0.09 20.53
CA ASN A 33 48.35 -1.14 21.28
C ASN A 33 47.26 -2.04 20.66
N CYS A 34 46.92 -1.92 19.37
CA CYS A 34 45.95 -2.80 18.74
C CYS A 34 46.66 -3.94 17.99
N THR A 35 46.91 -5.04 18.67
CA THR A 35 47.34 -6.29 18.05
C THR A 35 46.12 -7.22 17.90
N THR A 36 45.71 -7.44 16.63
CA THR A 36 44.97 -8.56 16.07
C THR A 36 43.51 -8.82 16.53
N LYS A 37 42.67 -8.87 15.51
CA LYS A 37 41.28 -9.46 15.44
C LYS A 37 40.12 -8.82 16.17
N ASP A 38 40.31 -8.00 17.20
CA ASP A 38 39.19 -7.40 17.94
C ASP A 38 38.84 -5.93 17.56
N CYS A 39 39.61 -5.34 16.61
CA CYS A 39 39.38 -3.94 16.22
C CYS A 39 38.28 -3.76 15.18
N TYR A 40 37.66 -4.83 14.67
CA TYR A 40 36.47 -4.79 13.83
C TYR A 40 35.24 -5.31 14.61
N LYS A 41 35.12 -4.98 15.87
CA LYS A 41 33.76 -4.82 16.41
C LYS A 41 33.21 -3.59 15.73
N THR A 42 32.58 -3.79 14.56
CA THR A 42 31.56 -2.89 14.10
C THR A 42 30.73 -2.59 15.33
N ASN A 43 30.74 -1.34 15.78
CA ASN A 43 29.66 -0.84 16.59
C ASN A 43 28.40 -1.27 15.82
N LYS A 44 27.66 -2.24 16.34
CA LYS A 44 26.22 -2.26 16.13
C LYS A 44 25.83 -0.93 16.74
N GLU A 45 25.79 0.11 15.89
CA GLU A 45 25.12 1.34 16.20
C GLU A 45 23.80 0.90 16.77
N GLN A 46 23.48 1.35 17.97
CA GLN A 46 22.11 1.30 18.44
C GLN A 46 21.33 1.86 17.26
N GLU A 47 20.67 0.96 16.51
CA GLU A 47 19.59 1.36 15.63
C GLU A 47 18.64 2.06 16.57
N ASP A 48 18.70 3.40 16.60
CA ASP A 48 17.67 4.21 17.22
C ASP A 48 16.38 3.73 16.58
N ASP A 49 15.54 3.04 17.36
CA ASP A 49 14.28 2.53 16.85
C ASP A 49 13.42 3.74 16.49
N LEU A 50 13.57 4.18 15.25
CA LEU A 50 12.92 5.37 14.68
C LEU A 50 11.40 5.32 14.85
N ILE A 51 10.86 4.13 15.18
CA ILE A 51 9.41 3.89 15.26
C ILE A 51 9.12 2.98 16.45
N THR A 52 8.92 3.58 17.62
CA THR A 52 8.69 2.83 18.87
C THR A 52 7.30 2.21 18.97
N ASP A 53 6.28 2.85 18.40
CA ASP A 53 4.86 2.52 18.64
C ASP A 53 4.21 1.63 17.56
N LEU A 54 4.96 1.14 16.56
CA LEU A 54 4.46 0.28 15.49
C LEU A 54 4.87 -1.18 15.72
N LYS A 55 3.94 -2.10 15.44
CA LYS A 55 4.24 -3.54 15.50
C LYS A 55 5.18 -3.97 14.38
N SER A 56 4.93 -3.51 13.15
CA SER A 56 5.69 -3.89 11.97
C SER A 56 5.81 -2.73 10.99
N ALA A 57 6.97 -2.56 10.39
CA ALA A 57 7.25 -1.51 9.40
C ALA A 57 8.35 -1.91 8.43
N ILE A 58 8.29 -1.35 7.22
CA ILE A 58 9.36 -1.43 6.22
C ILE A 58 9.40 -0.18 5.36
N LEU A 59 10.59 0.19 4.92
CA LEU A 59 10.82 1.22 3.91
C LEU A 59 11.74 0.64 2.83
N ILE A 60 11.33 0.71 1.58
CA ILE A 60 12.11 0.25 0.44
C ILE A 60 12.25 1.34 -0.61
N GLU A 61 13.33 1.27 -1.38
CA GLU A 61 13.49 2.04 -2.61
C GLU A 61 12.84 1.28 -3.79
N GLU A 62 12.10 2.00 -4.65
CA GLU A 62 11.26 1.39 -5.70
C GLU A 62 12.06 0.61 -6.73
N ASP A 63 13.06 1.25 -7.35
CA ASP A 63 13.75 0.70 -8.52
C ASP A 63 14.52 -0.58 -8.18
N SER A 64 15.33 -0.52 -7.13
CA SER A 64 16.18 -1.63 -6.68
C SER A 64 15.47 -2.63 -5.79
N GLY A 65 14.41 -2.20 -5.08
CA GLY A 65 13.81 -2.96 -3.98
C GLY A 65 14.68 -3.02 -2.73
N LYS A 66 15.72 -2.15 -2.65
CA LYS A 66 16.61 -2.09 -1.48
C LYS A 66 15.83 -1.70 -0.23
N ILE A 67 15.98 -2.51 0.81
CA ILE A 67 15.41 -2.20 2.14
C ILE A 67 16.28 -1.11 2.77
N LEU A 68 15.65 -0.01 3.17
CA LEU A 68 16.27 1.13 3.84
C LEU A 68 16.00 1.11 5.35
N TYR A 69 14.90 0.53 5.76
CA TYR A 69 14.52 0.32 7.16
C TYR A 69 13.56 -0.86 7.26
N GLU A 70 13.66 -1.65 8.32
CA GLU A 70 12.68 -2.69 8.65
C GLU A 70 12.59 -2.90 10.16
N LYS A 71 11.37 -3.22 10.62
CA LYS A 71 11.05 -3.62 11.99
C LYS A 71 10.00 -4.70 11.93
N ASN A 72 10.31 -5.91 12.39
CA ASN A 72 9.39 -7.05 12.39
C ASN A 72 8.65 -7.21 11.04
N ALA A 73 9.36 -6.93 9.92
CA ALA A 73 8.73 -6.74 8.61
C ALA A 73 8.07 -8.00 8.07
N HIS A 74 8.44 -9.18 8.54
CA HIS A 74 7.89 -10.48 8.17
C HIS A 74 6.81 -11.02 9.11
N ASP A 75 6.51 -10.30 10.19
CA ASP A 75 5.43 -10.68 11.09
C ASP A 75 4.07 -10.54 10.39
N ARG A 76 3.19 -11.52 10.63
CA ARG A 76 1.89 -11.62 9.97
C ARG A 76 0.82 -10.91 10.77
N TYR A 77 0.15 -9.97 10.15
CA TYR A 77 -0.97 -9.21 10.73
C TYR A 77 -2.13 -9.14 9.73
N ALA A 78 -3.33 -8.88 10.22
CA ALA A 78 -4.46 -8.57 9.37
C ALA A 78 -4.16 -7.27 8.58
N PRO A 79 -4.21 -7.28 7.23
CA PRO A 79 -3.85 -6.12 6.43
C PRO A 79 -4.97 -5.08 6.30
N ALA A 80 -6.16 -5.40 6.78
CA ALA A 80 -7.35 -4.58 6.53
C ALA A 80 -7.47 -4.20 5.05
N SER A 81 -7.93 -2.99 4.76
CA SER A 81 -8.12 -2.51 3.38
C SER A 81 -6.84 -2.34 2.56
N MET A 82 -5.64 -2.57 3.12
CA MET A 82 -4.44 -2.68 2.28
C MET A 82 -4.52 -3.89 1.32
N THR A 83 -5.33 -4.92 1.64
CA THR A 83 -5.71 -6.02 0.74
C THR A 83 -6.09 -5.53 -0.66
N LYS A 84 -6.75 -4.37 -0.75
CA LYS A 84 -7.19 -3.78 -2.04
C LYS A 84 -6.04 -3.37 -2.96
N ILE A 85 -4.80 -3.28 -2.45
CA ILE A 85 -3.62 -3.08 -3.30
C ILE A 85 -3.51 -4.26 -4.29
N MET A 86 -3.66 -5.50 -3.81
CA MET A 86 -3.68 -6.68 -4.66
C MET A 86 -4.92 -6.72 -5.57
N SER A 87 -6.08 -6.32 -5.06
CA SER A 87 -7.29 -6.23 -5.90
C SER A 87 -7.10 -5.25 -7.05
N MET A 88 -6.48 -4.09 -6.79
CA MET A 88 -6.18 -3.09 -7.82
C MET A 88 -5.16 -3.61 -8.85
N ILE A 89 -4.16 -4.41 -8.47
CA ILE A 89 -3.24 -5.05 -9.42
C ILE A 89 -4.03 -5.89 -10.43
N LEU A 90 -4.88 -6.80 -9.95
CA LEU A 90 -5.65 -7.68 -10.84
C LEU A 90 -6.61 -6.90 -11.74
N ILE A 91 -7.19 -5.80 -11.25
CA ILE A 91 -8.05 -4.93 -12.07
C ILE A 91 -7.21 -4.25 -13.16
N MET A 92 -6.06 -3.68 -12.81
CA MET A 92 -5.17 -3.00 -13.77
C MET A 92 -4.67 -3.98 -14.84
N GLU A 93 -4.29 -5.20 -14.45
CA GLU A 93 -3.89 -6.24 -15.40
C GLU A 93 -5.00 -6.59 -16.40
N GLU A 94 -6.26 -6.71 -15.96
CA GLU A 94 -7.37 -7.01 -16.87
C GLU A 94 -7.66 -5.83 -17.82
N ILE A 95 -7.42 -4.59 -17.37
CA ILE A 95 -7.53 -3.40 -18.22
C ILE A 95 -6.40 -3.37 -19.26
N GLU A 96 -5.17 -3.64 -18.86
CA GLU A 96 -4.02 -3.66 -19.78
C GLU A 96 -4.10 -4.81 -20.80
N LYS A 97 -4.67 -5.96 -20.41
CA LYS A 97 -4.98 -7.06 -21.32
C LYS A 97 -6.15 -6.75 -22.27
N GLY A 98 -6.79 -5.60 -22.13
CA GLY A 98 -7.95 -5.18 -22.94
C GLY A 98 -9.25 -5.96 -22.67
N LYS A 99 -9.30 -6.77 -21.60
CA LYS A 99 -10.48 -7.51 -21.19
C LYS A 99 -11.50 -6.66 -20.43
N LEU A 100 -11.04 -5.52 -19.91
CA LEU A 100 -11.84 -4.52 -19.22
C LEU A 100 -11.41 -3.14 -19.71
N LYS A 101 -12.37 -2.25 -19.95
CA LYS A 101 -12.10 -0.87 -20.38
C LYS A 101 -12.63 0.11 -19.34
N TRP A 102 -11.97 1.25 -19.19
CA TRP A 102 -12.40 2.30 -18.27
C TRP A 102 -13.84 2.78 -18.52
N SER A 103 -14.29 2.72 -19.77
CA SER A 103 -15.64 3.10 -20.22
C SER A 103 -16.68 1.99 -20.05
N ASP A 104 -16.27 0.76 -19.76
CA ASP A 104 -17.22 -0.35 -19.56
C ASP A 104 -18.09 -0.06 -18.34
N THR A 105 -19.31 -0.58 -18.39
CA THR A 105 -20.26 -0.48 -17.29
C THR A 105 -20.39 -1.85 -16.62
N LEU A 106 -20.21 -1.89 -15.29
CA LEU A 106 -20.44 -3.08 -14.48
C LEU A 106 -21.76 -2.92 -13.69
N VAL A 107 -22.30 -4.05 -13.30
CA VAL A 107 -23.56 -4.13 -12.55
C VAL A 107 -23.27 -4.68 -11.17
N ALA A 108 -23.71 -3.97 -10.13
CA ALA A 108 -23.57 -4.45 -8.76
C ALA A 108 -24.53 -5.61 -8.50
N SER A 109 -24.01 -6.72 -7.98
CA SER A 109 -24.80 -7.84 -7.49
C SER A 109 -25.47 -7.50 -6.14
N GLU A 110 -26.40 -8.35 -5.69
CA GLU A 110 -26.94 -8.28 -4.33
C GLU A 110 -25.82 -8.47 -3.28
N ASN A 111 -24.89 -9.38 -3.55
CA ASN A 111 -23.72 -9.60 -2.68
C ASN A 111 -22.86 -8.36 -2.57
N ALA A 112 -22.46 -7.74 -3.68
CA ALA A 112 -21.69 -6.50 -3.67
C ALA A 112 -22.43 -5.36 -2.93
N ALA A 113 -23.72 -5.20 -3.17
CA ALA A 113 -24.56 -4.19 -2.54
C ALA A 113 -24.75 -4.40 -1.02
N SER A 114 -24.60 -5.65 -0.53
CA SER A 114 -24.73 -6.00 0.89
C SER A 114 -23.47 -5.81 1.71
N MET A 115 -22.35 -5.44 1.06
CA MET A 115 -21.06 -5.31 1.74
C MET A 115 -21.07 -4.22 2.81
N GLY A 116 -20.49 -4.56 3.97
CA GLY A 116 -20.28 -3.62 5.07
C GLY A 116 -18.94 -2.88 5.00
N GLY A 117 -18.69 -2.06 5.99
CA GLY A 117 -17.47 -1.25 6.12
C GLY A 117 -17.46 -0.03 5.19
N SER A 118 -16.30 0.35 4.65
CA SER A 118 -16.23 1.46 3.68
C SER A 118 -16.93 1.09 2.39
N GLN A 119 -17.84 1.94 1.92
CA GLN A 119 -18.66 1.67 0.74
C GLN A 119 -19.15 2.97 0.09
N ILE A 120 -19.61 2.89 -1.14
CA ILE A 120 -20.27 3.98 -1.87
C ILE A 120 -21.80 3.76 -1.96
N PHE A 121 -22.30 2.81 -1.19
CA PHE A 121 -23.73 2.44 -1.09
C PHE A 121 -24.34 2.06 -2.45
N LEU A 122 -23.66 1.14 -3.16
CA LEU A 122 -24.23 0.57 -4.39
C LEU A 122 -25.54 -0.16 -4.10
N LYS A 123 -26.52 0.06 -4.93
CA LYS A 123 -27.76 -0.72 -4.91
C LYS A 123 -27.60 -1.96 -5.79
N ALA A 124 -28.30 -3.04 -5.44
CA ALA A 124 -28.36 -4.21 -6.31
C ALA A 124 -28.88 -3.79 -7.70
N ASN A 125 -28.25 -4.31 -8.75
CA ASN A 125 -28.49 -3.97 -10.16
C ASN A 125 -28.10 -2.52 -10.55
N GLU A 126 -27.48 -1.74 -9.67
CA GLU A 126 -26.93 -0.43 -10.04
C GLU A 126 -25.80 -0.62 -11.06
N LYS A 127 -25.81 0.25 -12.07
CA LYS A 127 -24.82 0.29 -13.15
C LYS A 127 -23.86 1.44 -12.92
N MET A 128 -22.56 1.14 -12.93
CA MET A 128 -21.51 2.17 -12.78
C MET A 128 -20.33 1.89 -13.70
N SER A 129 -19.67 2.94 -14.17
CA SER A 129 -18.48 2.79 -15.02
C SER A 129 -17.31 2.15 -14.25
N VAL A 130 -16.48 1.38 -14.96
CA VAL A 130 -15.22 0.84 -14.41
C VAL A 130 -14.37 1.94 -13.79
N LYS A 131 -14.30 3.11 -14.45
CA LYS A 131 -13.56 4.25 -13.94
C LYS A 131 -14.07 4.75 -12.59
N ASP A 132 -15.38 4.89 -12.42
CA ASP A 132 -15.96 5.39 -11.17
C ASP A 132 -15.91 4.35 -10.05
N LEU A 133 -16.11 3.07 -10.38
CA LEU A 133 -15.89 1.98 -9.42
C LEU A 133 -14.43 1.93 -8.96
N PHE A 134 -13.47 2.10 -9.86
CA PHE A 134 -12.06 2.10 -9.50
C PHE A 134 -11.68 3.31 -8.64
N LYS A 135 -12.23 4.50 -8.93
CA LYS A 135 -12.12 5.67 -8.04
C LYS A 135 -12.63 5.36 -6.64
N ALA A 136 -13.79 4.70 -6.54
CA ALA A 136 -14.37 4.30 -5.25
C ALA A 136 -13.42 3.39 -4.46
N VAL A 137 -12.77 2.43 -5.12
CA VAL A 137 -11.79 1.52 -4.51
C VAL A 137 -10.53 2.27 -4.07
N ALA A 138 -9.93 3.05 -4.96
CA ALA A 138 -8.63 3.69 -4.73
C ALA A 138 -8.71 4.85 -3.72
N ILE A 139 -9.73 5.69 -3.83
CA ILE A 139 -9.92 6.91 -3.02
C ILE A 139 -10.69 6.61 -1.74
N GLY A 140 -11.89 6.02 -1.88
CA GLY A 140 -12.84 5.80 -0.80
C GLY A 140 -12.71 4.45 -0.09
N SER A 141 -11.87 3.56 -0.62
CA SER A 141 -11.71 2.21 -0.05
C SER A 141 -12.98 1.35 -0.10
N ALA A 142 -13.86 1.57 -1.08
CA ALA A 142 -15.19 0.97 -1.17
C ALA A 142 -15.17 -0.55 -1.31
N ASN A 143 -15.76 -1.27 -0.36
CA ASN A 143 -15.86 -2.73 -0.36
C ASN A 143 -16.84 -3.22 -1.42
N ASP A 144 -17.99 -2.59 -1.53
CA ASP A 144 -19.03 -2.89 -2.53
C ASP A 144 -18.47 -2.79 -3.95
N ALA A 145 -17.76 -1.71 -4.28
CA ALA A 145 -17.09 -1.56 -5.58
C ALA A 145 -15.99 -2.61 -5.80
N THR A 146 -15.25 -3.00 -4.75
CA THR A 146 -14.22 -4.03 -4.83
C THR A 146 -14.82 -5.39 -5.18
N VAL A 147 -15.94 -5.75 -4.54
CA VAL A 147 -16.63 -7.02 -4.82
C VAL A 147 -17.22 -7.06 -6.23
N VAL A 148 -17.73 -5.92 -6.76
CA VAL A 148 -18.15 -5.86 -8.18
C VAL A 148 -17.01 -6.25 -9.12
N PHE A 149 -15.79 -5.76 -8.89
CA PHE A 149 -14.62 -6.16 -9.67
C PHE A 149 -14.25 -7.62 -9.45
N ALA A 150 -14.27 -8.08 -8.20
CA ALA A 150 -13.92 -9.46 -7.87
C ALA A 150 -14.84 -10.45 -8.60
N GLU A 151 -16.13 -10.21 -8.59
CA GLU A 151 -17.12 -11.03 -9.30
C GLU A 151 -16.95 -10.93 -10.83
N LYS A 152 -16.70 -9.74 -11.36
CA LYS A 152 -16.46 -9.54 -12.80
C LYS A 152 -15.22 -10.29 -13.31
N ILE A 153 -14.11 -10.22 -12.57
CA ILE A 153 -12.82 -10.76 -13.00
C ILE A 153 -12.69 -12.24 -12.65
N GLY A 154 -13.21 -12.67 -11.51
CA GLY A 154 -13.16 -14.04 -11.04
C GLY A 154 -14.36 -14.90 -11.48
N GLY A 155 -15.46 -14.27 -11.88
CA GLY A 155 -16.78 -14.93 -11.99
C GLY A 155 -17.43 -15.16 -10.61
N THR A 156 -16.62 -15.28 -9.55
CA THR A 156 -16.98 -15.28 -8.13
C THR A 156 -15.87 -14.62 -7.32
N GLU A 157 -16.19 -14.05 -6.16
CA GLU A 157 -15.17 -13.50 -5.28
C GLU A 157 -14.14 -14.57 -4.87
N LYS A 158 -14.59 -15.79 -4.59
CA LYS A 158 -13.69 -16.90 -4.25
C LYS A 158 -12.61 -17.12 -5.32
N ARG A 159 -12.99 -17.20 -6.59
CA ARG A 159 -12.01 -17.37 -7.69
C ARG A 159 -11.11 -16.14 -7.86
N PHE A 160 -11.61 -14.96 -7.55
CA PHE A 160 -10.78 -13.76 -7.54
C PHE A 160 -9.72 -13.84 -6.44
N VAL A 161 -10.10 -14.29 -5.25
CA VAL A 161 -9.17 -14.53 -4.13
C VAL A 161 -8.12 -15.59 -4.48
N ASP A 162 -8.53 -16.66 -5.18
CA ASP A 162 -7.58 -17.66 -5.69
C ASP A 162 -6.52 -16.99 -6.60
N LYS A 163 -6.94 -16.09 -7.52
CA LYS A 163 -6.02 -15.28 -8.36
C LYS A 163 -5.14 -14.34 -7.55
N MET A 164 -5.66 -13.71 -6.49
CA MET A 164 -4.84 -12.87 -5.59
C MET A 164 -3.70 -13.70 -4.98
N ASN A 165 -4.01 -14.90 -4.46
CA ASN A 165 -3.02 -15.78 -3.86
C ASN A 165 -2.07 -16.42 -4.90
N GLU A 166 -2.50 -16.65 -6.12
CA GLU A 166 -1.63 -17.03 -7.24
C GLU A 166 -0.63 -15.90 -7.55
N LYS A 167 -1.08 -14.65 -7.56
CA LYS A 167 -0.20 -13.49 -7.77
C LYS A 167 0.81 -13.35 -6.63
N VAL A 168 0.41 -13.52 -5.36
CA VAL A 168 1.33 -13.56 -4.21
C VAL A 168 2.45 -14.59 -4.44
N LYS A 169 2.08 -15.81 -4.83
CA LYS A 169 3.06 -16.89 -5.13
C LYS A 169 3.98 -16.53 -6.29
N SER A 170 3.43 -15.94 -7.36
CA SER A 170 4.21 -15.53 -8.53
C SER A 170 5.24 -14.44 -8.22
N LEU A 171 4.94 -13.59 -7.22
CA LEU A 171 5.86 -12.57 -6.70
C LEU A 171 6.90 -13.14 -5.71
N GLY A 172 6.82 -14.44 -5.37
CA GLY A 172 7.72 -15.09 -4.42
C GLY A 172 7.48 -14.71 -2.96
N LEU A 173 6.33 -14.09 -2.64
CA LEU A 173 5.97 -13.64 -1.31
C LEU A 173 5.46 -14.81 -0.45
N LYS A 174 5.79 -14.81 0.85
CA LYS A 174 5.57 -15.98 1.72
C LYS A 174 4.69 -15.69 2.93
N ASP A 175 4.50 -14.42 3.26
CA ASP A 175 3.84 -13.98 4.48
C ASP A 175 2.46 -13.38 4.21
N THR A 176 1.83 -13.76 3.08
CA THR A 176 0.52 -13.27 2.68
C THR A 176 -0.42 -14.41 2.31
N ASN A 177 -1.64 -14.35 2.83
CA ASN A 177 -2.75 -15.20 2.44
C ASN A 177 -4.05 -14.41 2.47
N PHE A 178 -4.64 -14.18 1.33
CA PHE A 178 -5.92 -13.48 1.20
C PHE A 178 -7.08 -14.47 1.31
N LYS A 179 -8.18 -14.04 1.97
CA LYS A 179 -9.45 -14.78 2.10
C LYS A 179 -10.61 -14.08 1.43
N ASN A 180 -10.55 -12.77 1.32
CA ASN A 180 -11.53 -11.94 0.61
C ASN A 180 -10.81 -10.83 -0.17
N ALA A 181 -11.54 -10.15 -1.03
CA ALA A 181 -11.01 -9.10 -1.90
C ALA A 181 -10.88 -7.73 -1.21
N THR A 182 -11.47 -7.56 -0.04
CA THR A 182 -11.71 -6.25 0.59
C THR A 182 -10.81 -5.97 1.79
N GLY A 183 -10.38 -7.02 2.49
CA GLY A 183 -9.61 -6.92 3.73
C GLY A 183 -10.48 -6.80 4.98
N LEU A 184 -11.73 -7.25 4.92
CA LEU A 184 -12.53 -7.48 6.11
C LEU A 184 -11.92 -8.62 6.94
N ASP A 185 -12.05 -8.53 8.26
CA ASP A 185 -11.47 -9.51 9.17
C ASP A 185 -12.01 -10.91 8.89
N GLU A 186 -11.10 -11.86 8.68
CA GLU A 186 -11.43 -13.26 8.40
C GLU A 186 -10.26 -14.15 8.88
N ALA A 187 -10.58 -15.31 9.43
CA ALA A 187 -9.58 -16.25 9.91
C ALA A 187 -8.57 -16.62 8.80
N ASN A 188 -7.28 -16.53 9.13
CA ASN A 188 -6.18 -16.75 8.20
C ASN A 188 -6.07 -15.73 7.04
N HIS A 189 -6.69 -14.56 7.16
CA HIS A 189 -6.47 -13.43 6.27
C HIS A 189 -5.35 -12.57 6.84
N TYR A 190 -4.14 -12.69 6.28
CA TYR A 190 -2.96 -11.99 6.80
C TYR A 190 -2.02 -11.55 5.68
N SER A 191 -1.16 -10.60 6.02
CA SER A 191 0.01 -10.19 5.25
C SER A 191 1.10 -9.71 6.21
N SER A 192 2.24 -9.32 5.67
CA SER A 192 3.34 -8.68 6.40
C SER A 192 3.66 -7.31 5.81
N ALA A 193 4.36 -6.46 6.57
CA ALA A 193 4.80 -5.18 6.05
C ALA A 193 5.73 -5.38 4.82
N TYR A 194 6.61 -6.39 4.87
CA TYR A 194 7.47 -6.77 3.76
C TYR A 194 6.65 -7.09 2.50
N ASP A 195 5.74 -8.07 2.59
CA ASP A 195 4.94 -8.48 1.45
C ASP A 195 4.08 -7.33 0.91
N MET A 196 3.48 -6.53 1.80
CA MET A 196 2.68 -5.37 1.39
C MET A 196 3.49 -4.31 0.63
N ALA A 197 4.74 -4.06 1.03
CA ALA A 197 5.62 -3.15 0.30
C ALA A 197 5.95 -3.67 -1.11
N PHE A 198 6.21 -4.98 -1.25
CA PHE A 198 6.50 -5.58 -2.56
C PHE A 198 5.24 -5.74 -3.44
N ILE A 199 4.07 -5.98 -2.84
CA ILE A 199 2.77 -5.91 -3.55
C ILE A 199 2.53 -4.47 -4.04
N ALA A 200 2.81 -3.47 -3.22
CA ALA A 200 2.71 -2.07 -3.62
C ALA A 200 3.68 -1.73 -4.75
N ARG A 201 4.93 -2.23 -4.68
CA ARG A 201 5.93 -2.08 -5.74
C ARG A 201 5.46 -2.69 -7.06
N GLU A 202 4.72 -3.79 -7.02
CA GLU A 202 4.10 -4.38 -8.21
C GLU A 202 2.98 -3.48 -8.75
N LEU A 203 2.08 -2.97 -7.89
CA LEU A 203 0.97 -2.11 -8.31
C LEU A 203 1.45 -0.85 -9.03
N ILE A 204 2.50 -0.21 -8.55
CA ILE A 204 2.97 1.07 -9.12
C ILE A 204 3.67 0.92 -10.47
N LYS A 205 3.96 -0.29 -10.94
CA LYS A 205 4.38 -0.54 -12.33
C LYS A 205 3.26 -0.19 -13.32
N HIS A 206 2.02 -0.21 -12.88
CA HIS A 206 0.87 0.26 -13.63
C HIS A 206 0.73 1.77 -13.44
N GLU A 207 1.48 2.59 -14.18
CA GLU A 207 1.56 4.05 -13.97
C GLU A 207 0.20 4.76 -13.88
N LYS A 208 -0.82 4.24 -14.56
CA LYS A 208 -2.19 4.77 -14.48
C LYS A 208 -2.81 4.72 -13.08
N ILE A 209 -2.23 3.99 -12.13
CA ILE A 209 -2.71 3.97 -10.74
C ILE A 209 -2.65 5.38 -10.12
N PHE A 210 -1.64 6.16 -10.50
CA PHE A 210 -1.46 7.50 -9.96
C PHE A 210 -2.52 8.49 -10.44
N ASP A 211 -3.20 8.24 -11.56
CA ASP A 211 -4.38 9.01 -12.00
C ASP A 211 -5.53 8.96 -10.97
N PHE A 212 -5.49 8.01 -10.04
CA PHE A 212 -6.51 7.79 -9.01
C PHE A 212 -5.99 8.03 -7.60
N THR A 213 -4.82 7.48 -7.26
CA THR A 213 -4.31 7.55 -5.88
C THR A 213 -3.84 8.93 -5.46
N THR A 214 -3.52 9.81 -6.40
CA THR A 214 -3.17 11.21 -6.16
C THR A 214 -4.40 12.13 -5.93
N ILE A 215 -5.60 11.66 -6.27
CA ILE A 215 -6.83 12.44 -6.05
C ILE A 215 -7.11 12.53 -4.56
N TYR A 216 -7.16 13.75 -4.01
CA TYR A 216 -7.54 13.95 -2.61
C TYR A 216 -9.05 13.84 -2.40
N GLU A 217 -9.85 14.43 -3.30
CA GLU A 217 -11.31 14.36 -3.25
C GLU A 217 -11.91 14.41 -4.66
N ASP A 218 -13.01 13.74 -4.85
CA ASP A 218 -13.79 13.70 -6.10
C ASP A 218 -15.25 13.36 -5.79
N TYR A 219 -16.07 13.31 -6.80
CA TYR A 219 -17.48 12.96 -6.67
C TYR A 219 -17.86 11.82 -7.62
N LEU A 220 -18.69 10.91 -7.14
CA LEU A 220 -19.42 9.96 -7.98
C LEU A 220 -20.83 10.44 -8.21
N ARG A 221 -21.48 9.93 -9.27
CA ARG A 221 -22.90 10.23 -9.58
C ARG A 221 -23.17 11.74 -9.61
N GLN A 222 -22.25 12.55 -10.15
CA GLN A 222 -22.26 14.02 -10.07
C GLN A 222 -23.56 14.67 -10.56
N ASN A 223 -24.22 14.06 -11.56
CA ASN A 223 -25.42 14.59 -12.21
C ASN A 223 -26.70 13.91 -11.74
N THR A 224 -26.69 13.35 -10.53
CA THR A 224 -27.86 12.66 -9.95
C THR A 224 -28.13 13.14 -8.53
N ASP A 225 -29.35 12.87 -8.02
CA ASP A 225 -29.72 13.15 -6.63
C ASP A 225 -28.92 12.32 -5.63
N ASN A 226 -28.23 11.28 -6.10
CA ASN A 226 -27.39 10.39 -5.28
C ASN A 226 -25.88 10.73 -5.40
N LYS A 227 -25.56 12.00 -5.62
CA LYS A 227 -24.16 12.46 -5.65
C LYS A 227 -23.42 12.01 -4.39
N PHE A 228 -22.26 11.38 -4.57
CA PHE A 228 -21.45 10.84 -3.48
C PHE A 228 -20.06 11.49 -3.47
N TRP A 229 -19.69 12.08 -2.34
CA TRP A 229 -18.41 12.71 -2.14
C TRP A 229 -17.36 11.68 -1.70
N LEU A 230 -16.32 11.52 -2.50
CA LEU A 230 -15.15 10.70 -2.20
C LEU A 230 -14.06 11.56 -1.58
N VAL A 231 -13.49 11.10 -0.46
CA VAL A 231 -12.30 11.70 0.16
C VAL A 231 -11.24 10.62 0.34
N ASN A 232 -10.02 10.92 -0.09
CA ASN A 232 -8.92 9.97 0.03
C ASN A 232 -8.64 9.66 1.49
N THR A 233 -8.64 8.37 1.79
CA THR A 233 -8.34 7.88 3.14
C THR A 233 -6.88 8.11 3.52
N ASN A 234 -5.99 8.23 2.53
CA ASN A 234 -4.59 8.61 2.73
C ASN A 234 -4.44 10.14 2.79
N LYS A 235 -4.37 10.69 3.99
CA LYS A 235 -4.23 12.13 4.21
C LYS A 235 -2.90 12.72 3.74
N LEU A 236 -1.90 11.86 3.53
CA LEU A 236 -0.58 12.30 3.07
C LEU A 236 -0.62 12.91 1.67
N ILE A 237 -1.57 12.49 0.84
CA ILE A 237 -1.78 13.09 -0.49
C ILE A 237 -1.93 14.62 -0.42
N LYS A 238 -2.49 15.14 0.67
CA LYS A 238 -2.65 16.59 0.86
C LYS A 238 -1.51 17.23 1.66
N THR A 239 -0.86 16.47 2.53
CA THR A 239 -0.02 17.05 3.60
C THR A 239 1.46 16.77 3.42
N TYR A 240 1.84 15.85 2.53
CA TYR A 240 3.23 15.47 2.33
C TYR A 240 3.64 15.61 0.86
N GLU A 241 4.59 16.50 0.61
CA GLU A 241 5.10 16.76 -0.73
C GLU A 241 5.70 15.50 -1.38
N GLY A 242 5.24 15.18 -2.58
CA GLY A 242 5.66 14.00 -3.33
C GLY A 242 4.88 12.73 -3.00
N ALA A 243 3.98 12.74 -2.01
CA ALA A 243 3.11 11.59 -1.76
C ALA A 243 2.13 11.41 -2.93
N ASP A 244 2.06 10.19 -3.47
CA ASP A 244 1.24 9.88 -4.66
C ASP A 244 0.44 8.57 -4.52
N GLY A 245 0.46 7.95 -3.36
CA GLY A 245 -0.33 6.75 -3.05
C GLY A 245 -0.07 6.24 -1.64
N LEU A 246 -0.53 5.03 -1.28
CA LEU A 246 -1.41 4.15 -2.01
C LEU A 246 -2.68 3.87 -1.21
N LYS A 247 -2.55 3.17 -0.05
CA LYS A 247 -3.73 2.65 0.64
C LYS A 247 -3.57 2.63 2.15
N THR A 248 -4.63 3.02 2.85
CA THR A 248 -4.79 2.85 4.30
C THR A 248 -5.64 1.61 4.60
N GLY A 249 -5.51 1.09 5.81
CA GLY A 249 -6.36 0.05 6.35
C GLY A 249 -6.67 0.30 7.83
N TYR A 250 -7.85 -0.10 8.26
CA TYR A 250 -8.22 -0.16 9.66
C TYR A 250 -9.33 -1.18 9.88
N THR A 251 -9.11 -2.06 10.84
CA THR A 251 -10.14 -2.85 11.51
C THR A 251 -9.78 -2.92 13.00
N LYS A 252 -10.67 -3.47 13.82
CA LYS A 252 -10.36 -3.65 15.25
C LYS A 252 -9.19 -4.64 15.46
N GLU A 253 -9.10 -5.65 14.61
CA GLU A 253 -8.05 -6.68 14.65
C GLU A 253 -6.72 -6.14 14.11
N ALA A 254 -6.76 -5.46 12.95
CA ALA A 254 -5.57 -4.97 12.28
C ALA A 254 -4.90 -3.77 12.98
N GLY A 255 -5.67 -2.93 13.70
CA GLY A 255 -5.22 -1.59 14.06
C GLY A 255 -5.10 -0.68 12.82
N TYR A 256 -4.35 0.39 12.92
CA TYR A 256 -4.09 1.26 11.78
C TYR A 256 -2.96 0.69 10.92
N CYS A 257 -3.21 0.64 9.62
CA CYS A 257 -2.27 0.18 8.61
C CYS A 257 -2.16 1.21 7.48
N LEU A 258 -0.97 1.33 6.90
CA LEU A 258 -0.73 2.22 5.76
C LEU A 258 0.36 1.64 4.87
N THR A 259 0.11 1.58 3.58
CA THR A 259 1.15 1.49 2.56
C THR A 259 1.13 2.78 1.75
N ALA A 260 2.23 3.51 1.75
CA ALA A 260 2.36 4.80 1.08
C ALA A 260 3.56 4.84 0.14
N THR A 261 3.46 5.68 -0.89
CA THR A 261 4.58 6.02 -1.77
C THR A 261 4.76 7.51 -1.86
N ALA A 262 6.02 7.91 -2.03
CA ALA A 262 6.38 9.30 -2.32
C ALA A 262 7.54 9.34 -3.29
N LYS A 263 7.47 10.25 -4.29
CA LYS A 263 8.52 10.45 -5.28
C LYS A 263 9.11 11.86 -5.16
N ARG A 264 10.43 11.92 -4.96
CA ARG A 264 11.20 13.18 -4.95
C ARG A 264 12.52 12.99 -5.68
N ASN A 265 12.95 14.00 -6.43
CA ASN A 265 14.26 14.00 -7.10
C ASN A 265 14.57 12.71 -7.87
N ARG A 266 13.60 12.18 -8.60
CA ARG A 266 13.67 10.90 -9.36
C ARG A 266 13.74 9.63 -8.51
N MET A 267 13.75 9.72 -7.18
CA MET A 267 13.70 8.58 -6.28
C MET A 267 12.27 8.41 -5.75
N ARG A 268 11.77 7.18 -5.78
CA ARG A 268 10.51 6.82 -5.12
C ARG A 268 10.79 5.87 -3.97
N LEU A 269 10.18 6.16 -2.84
CA LEU A 269 10.20 5.29 -1.69
C LEU A 269 8.79 4.70 -1.46
N ILE A 270 8.77 3.48 -0.94
CA ILE A 270 7.56 2.77 -0.55
C ILE A 270 7.69 2.41 0.92
N GLY A 271 6.78 2.92 1.73
CA GLY A 271 6.69 2.58 3.16
C GLY A 271 5.44 1.77 3.43
N SER A 272 5.55 0.71 4.22
CA SER A 272 4.41 -0.06 4.72
C SER A 272 4.50 -0.23 6.22
N ILE A 273 3.38 0.03 6.92
CA ILE A 273 3.24 -0.16 8.37
C ILE A 273 2.00 -0.97 8.69
N MET A 274 2.08 -1.78 9.74
CA MET A 274 0.99 -2.61 10.22
C MET A 274 0.90 -2.57 11.74
N GLY A 275 -0.33 -2.60 12.27
CA GLY A 275 -0.59 -2.76 13.69
C GLY A 275 -0.21 -1.53 14.54
N ALA A 276 -0.57 -0.33 14.08
CA ALA A 276 -0.41 0.93 14.81
C ALA A 276 -1.63 1.27 15.68
#